data_71f0fb7abe4d4bec8e1b26be2a1d4500
#
_entry.id   71f0fb7abe4d4bec8e1b26be2a1d4500
#
_cell.length_a   1.000
_cell.length_b   1.000
_cell.length_c   1.000
_cell.angle_alpha   90.00
_cell.angle_beta   90.00
_cell.angle_gamma   90.00
#
_symmetry.space_group_name_H-M   'P 1'
#
loop_
_entity.id
_entity.type
_entity.pdbx_description
1 polymer ?
#
loop_
_entity_poly.entity_id
_entity_poly.type
_entity_poly.pdbx_seq_one_letter_code
_entity_poly.pdbx_strand_id
1 'polypeptide(L)'
;VQMYTDLEDAAAGLLTGDLILFVDGVNRVFKIPDQGYPGMGVQETGSEKVTRGSNEGFSDSVKTNTALIRKRLRATELKNVEQTIGRRTSTLVNLMYMEGIARMEVFEEIKKRLSRFEIDGILDSGMLEQLTERHWESPFPQFQTTERPDRAVHALLEGRIVLLCDHSP
;
A
#
# COMPACT_ATOMS: atom_id res chain seq x y z
N VAL A 1 -28.10 -0.51 11.26
CA VAL A 1 -27.93 -0.25 9.83
C VAL A 1 -28.22 1.22 9.59
N GLN A 2 -27.23 1.97 9.11
CA GLN A 2 -27.42 3.35 8.69
C GLN A 2 -27.65 3.40 7.18
N MET A 3 -28.40 4.38 6.72
CA MET A 3 -28.66 4.59 5.29
C MET A 3 -28.02 5.89 4.83
N TYR A 4 -27.29 5.83 3.73
CA TYR A 4 -26.73 7.00 3.05
C TYR A 4 -27.51 7.27 1.77
N THR A 5 -27.64 8.54 1.45
CA THR A 5 -28.20 9.01 0.16
C THR A 5 -27.11 9.55 -0.74
N ASP A 6 -25.92 9.81 -0.22
CA ASP A 6 -24.78 10.35 -0.92
C ASP A 6 -23.69 9.30 -1.09
N LEU A 7 -23.10 9.24 -2.28
CA LEU A 7 -21.98 8.35 -2.61
C LEU A 7 -20.68 8.75 -1.90
N GLU A 8 -20.48 10.03 -1.61
CA GLU A 8 -19.31 10.52 -0.87
C GLU A 8 -19.32 9.99 0.57
N ASP A 9 -20.49 10.05 1.24
CA ASP A 9 -20.66 9.49 2.58
C ASP A 9 -20.48 7.97 2.59
N ALA A 10 -20.96 7.28 1.55
CA ALA A 10 -20.77 5.85 1.40
C ALA A 10 -19.28 5.50 1.20
N ALA A 11 -18.55 6.27 0.38
CA ALA A 11 -17.11 6.11 0.20
C ALA A 11 -16.34 6.34 1.50
N ALA A 12 -16.70 7.37 2.27
CA ALA A 12 -16.11 7.63 3.58
C ALA A 12 -16.35 6.46 4.55
N GLY A 13 -17.54 5.84 4.52
CA GLY A 13 -17.85 4.64 5.28
C GLY A 13 -16.96 3.45 4.91
N LEU A 14 -16.75 3.20 3.61
CA LEU A 14 -15.83 2.17 3.13
C LEU A 14 -14.40 2.38 3.64
N LEU A 15 -13.93 3.61 3.61
CA LEU A 15 -12.58 3.95 4.07
C LEU A 15 -12.40 3.80 5.59
N THR A 16 -13.51 3.80 6.34
CA THR A 16 -13.50 3.51 7.79
C THR A 16 -13.62 2.01 8.10
N GLY A 17 -13.81 1.16 7.08
CA GLY A 17 -13.90 -0.28 7.21
C GLY A 17 -15.33 -0.80 7.38
N ASP A 18 -16.34 0.00 7.05
CA ASP A 18 -17.73 -0.42 7.07
C ASP A 18 -18.10 -1.18 5.77
N LEU A 19 -18.97 -2.15 5.87
CA LEU A 19 -19.55 -2.82 4.71
C LEU A 19 -20.63 -1.92 4.10
N ILE A 20 -20.54 -1.70 2.79
CA ILE A 20 -21.49 -0.90 2.04
C ILE A 20 -22.26 -1.82 1.07
N LEU A 21 -23.58 -1.84 1.18
CA LEU A 21 -24.46 -2.64 0.35
C LEU A 21 -25.28 -1.74 -0.58
N PHE A 22 -25.12 -1.96 -1.88
CA PHE A 22 -25.97 -1.40 -2.91
C PHE A 22 -27.02 -2.43 -3.33
N VAL A 23 -28.26 -1.98 -3.46
CA VAL A 23 -29.36 -2.82 -3.89
C VAL A 23 -29.96 -2.23 -5.17
N ASP A 24 -30.05 -3.05 -6.21
CA ASP A 24 -30.61 -2.59 -7.49
C ASP A 24 -32.07 -2.12 -7.33
N GLY A 25 -32.41 -1.00 -7.94
CA GLY A 25 -33.73 -0.37 -7.82
C GLY A 25 -33.97 0.45 -6.54
N VAL A 26 -32.99 0.51 -5.62
CA VAL A 26 -33.08 1.30 -4.39
C VAL A 26 -32.09 2.47 -4.45
N ASN A 27 -32.61 3.69 -4.43
CA ASN A 27 -31.78 4.91 -4.44
C ASN A 27 -31.26 5.26 -3.03
N ARG A 28 -30.73 4.25 -2.33
CA ARG A 28 -30.11 4.39 -1.00
C ARG A 28 -29.03 3.34 -0.83
N VAL A 29 -28.03 3.68 -0.03
CA VAL A 29 -26.92 2.81 0.30
C VAL A 29 -27.02 2.40 1.77
N PHE A 30 -26.87 1.12 2.03
CA PHE A 30 -26.94 0.58 3.39
C PHE A 30 -25.53 0.42 3.95
N LYS A 31 -25.27 1.04 5.09
CA LYS A 31 -24.05 0.88 5.87
C LYS A 31 -24.27 -0.17 6.95
N ILE A 32 -23.44 -1.18 6.96
CA ILE A 32 -23.35 -2.20 7.99
C ILE A 32 -22.00 -2.01 8.69
N PRO A 33 -21.97 -1.58 9.95
CA PRO A 33 -20.72 -1.48 10.69
C PRO A 33 -20.11 -2.88 10.84
N ASP A 34 -19.00 -3.11 10.19
CA ASP A 34 -18.22 -4.35 10.29
C ASP A 34 -16.72 -3.96 10.36
N GLN A 35 -16.34 -3.32 11.46
CA GLN A 35 -14.99 -2.86 11.70
C GLN A 35 -14.03 -4.00 12.06
N GLY A 36 -14.20 -5.15 11.41
CA GLY A 36 -13.29 -6.28 11.48
C GLY A 36 -12.00 -6.02 10.71
N TYR A 37 -11.18 -5.07 11.16
CA TYR A 37 -9.78 -5.15 10.78
C TYR A 37 -9.26 -6.50 11.25
N PRO A 38 -8.66 -7.32 10.38
CA PRO A 38 -8.03 -8.55 10.83
C PRO A 38 -7.16 -8.16 12.02
N GLY A 39 -7.44 -8.75 13.18
CA GLY A 39 -6.67 -8.52 14.41
C GLY A 39 -5.27 -9.09 14.21
N MET A 40 -4.44 -8.30 13.55
CA MET A 40 -3.06 -8.63 13.33
C MET A 40 -2.33 -8.35 14.59
N GLY A 41 -1.64 -9.37 15.08
CA GLY A 41 -0.62 -9.17 16.08
C GLY A 41 0.26 -8.02 15.59
N VAL A 42 0.31 -6.95 16.39
CA VAL A 42 1.20 -5.81 16.12
C VAL A 42 2.61 -6.38 16.08
N GLN A 43 3.20 -6.47 14.89
CA GLN A 43 4.62 -6.74 14.77
C GLN A 43 5.34 -5.45 15.19
N GLU A 44 6.22 -5.57 16.19
CA GLU A 44 7.10 -4.48 16.57
C GLU A 44 8.17 -4.33 15.48
N THR A 45 8.52 -3.08 15.16
CA THR A 45 9.64 -2.79 14.26
C THR A 45 10.93 -3.41 14.80
N GLY A 46 11.60 -4.22 13.99
CA GLY A 46 12.85 -4.88 14.37
C GLY A 46 14.01 -3.90 14.52
N SER A 47 14.21 -3.05 13.53
CA SER A 47 15.38 -2.16 13.41
C SER A 47 15.06 -0.68 13.71
N GLU A 48 13.82 -0.23 13.53
CA GLU A 48 13.41 1.18 13.66
C GLU A 48 12.63 1.46 14.96
N LYS A 49 13.16 1.07 16.12
CA LYS A 49 12.51 1.32 17.42
C LYS A 49 12.45 2.81 17.74
N VAL A 50 11.27 3.27 18.16
CA VAL A 50 11.05 4.66 18.60
C VAL A 50 10.74 4.73 20.08
N THR A 51 11.33 5.72 20.74
CA THR A 51 11.09 6.00 22.17
C THR A 51 9.70 6.61 22.40
N ARG A 52 9.09 7.23 21.39
CA ARG A 52 7.74 7.81 21.40
C ARG A 52 7.09 7.64 20.03
N GLY A 53 5.92 7.02 19.96
CA GLY A 53 5.14 6.84 18.73
C GLY A 53 4.57 5.45 18.59
N SER A 54 3.99 5.15 17.42
CA SER A 54 3.49 3.82 17.10
C SER A 54 4.65 2.86 16.90
N ASN A 55 4.63 1.74 17.61
CA ASN A 55 5.57 0.63 17.41
C ASN A 55 5.05 -0.38 16.39
N GLU A 56 3.96 -0.08 15.72
CA GLU A 56 3.37 -0.93 14.68
C GLU A 56 4.27 -0.93 13.45
N GLY A 57 4.82 -2.08 13.10
CA GLY A 57 5.68 -2.32 11.97
C GLY A 57 4.96 -3.02 10.81
N PHE A 58 5.59 -3.01 9.64
CA PHE A 58 5.17 -3.84 8.52
C PHE A 58 5.43 -5.31 8.81
N SER A 59 4.66 -6.17 8.15
CA SER A 59 4.76 -7.63 8.21
C SER A 59 5.18 -8.20 6.87
N ASP A 60 5.44 -9.50 6.80
CA ASP A 60 5.78 -10.18 5.55
C ASP A 60 4.61 -10.25 4.54
N SER A 61 3.39 -9.84 4.92
CA SER A 61 2.23 -9.88 4.05
C SER A 61 1.93 -8.52 3.43
N VAL A 62 2.02 -8.42 2.11
CA VAL A 62 1.70 -7.19 1.35
C VAL A 62 0.26 -6.73 1.57
N LYS A 63 -0.69 -7.66 1.73
CA LYS A 63 -2.10 -7.33 2.00
C LYS A 63 -2.27 -6.66 3.35
N THR A 64 -1.58 -7.17 4.35
CA THR A 64 -1.49 -6.62 5.69
C THR A 64 -0.92 -5.21 5.66
N ASN A 65 0.20 -5.04 5.00
CA ASN A 65 0.90 -3.77 4.90
C ASN A 65 0.07 -2.71 4.18
N THR A 66 -0.63 -3.10 3.11
CA THR A 66 -1.60 -2.24 2.43
C THR A 66 -2.74 -1.81 3.36
N ALA A 67 -3.28 -2.73 4.17
CA ALA A 67 -4.33 -2.41 5.13
C ALA A 67 -3.83 -1.47 6.24
N LEU A 68 -2.58 -1.62 6.71
CA LEU A 68 -1.97 -0.72 7.70
C LEU A 68 -1.82 0.71 7.18
N ILE A 69 -1.45 0.87 5.90
CA ILE A 69 -1.38 2.18 5.25
C ILE A 69 -2.79 2.78 5.14
N ARG A 70 -3.77 2.00 4.62
CA ARG A 70 -5.16 2.46 4.47
C ARG A 70 -5.83 2.81 5.80
N LYS A 71 -5.51 2.10 6.88
CA LYS A 71 -5.99 2.40 8.23
C LYS A 71 -5.58 3.81 8.68
N ARG A 72 -4.37 4.25 8.29
CA ARG A 72 -3.82 5.56 8.65
C ARG A 72 -4.19 6.66 7.64
N LEU A 73 -4.24 6.32 6.37
CA LEU A 73 -4.52 7.24 5.27
C LEU A 73 -5.84 6.86 4.60
N ARG A 74 -6.93 7.42 5.11
CA ARG A 74 -8.30 7.15 4.67
C ARG A 74 -8.72 8.16 3.61
N ALA A 75 -8.09 8.07 2.44
CA ALA A 75 -8.31 8.98 1.33
C ALA A 75 -8.69 8.19 0.07
N THR A 76 -9.68 8.67 -0.67
CA THR A 76 -10.11 8.08 -1.95
C THR A 76 -9.04 8.23 -3.03
N GLU A 77 -8.19 9.23 -2.89
CA GLU A 77 -7.04 9.52 -3.75
C GLU A 77 -5.88 8.54 -3.55
N LEU A 78 -5.88 7.75 -2.46
CA LEU A 78 -4.88 6.71 -2.27
C LEU A 78 -5.15 5.54 -3.22
N LYS A 79 -4.34 5.45 -4.26
CA LYS A 79 -4.41 4.39 -5.25
C LYS A 79 -3.41 3.28 -4.93
N ASN A 80 -3.80 2.07 -5.27
CA ASN A 80 -2.97 0.88 -5.17
C ASN A 80 -3.02 0.11 -6.49
N VAL A 81 -1.87 -0.10 -7.11
CA VAL A 81 -1.73 -0.92 -8.31
C VAL A 81 -0.98 -2.18 -7.94
N GLU A 82 -1.65 -3.30 -8.08
CA GLU A 82 -1.11 -4.62 -7.79
C GLU A 82 -0.47 -5.22 -9.03
N GLN A 83 0.72 -5.77 -8.88
CA GLN A 83 1.43 -6.51 -9.93
C GLN A 83 1.99 -7.82 -9.35
N THR A 84 1.96 -8.85 -10.17
CA THR A 84 2.60 -10.14 -9.83
C THR A 84 3.88 -10.27 -10.65
N ILE A 85 4.99 -10.50 -9.98
CA ILE A 85 6.32 -10.58 -10.60
C ILE A 85 6.96 -11.93 -10.28
N GLY A 86 7.71 -12.45 -11.26
CA GLY A 86 8.36 -13.76 -11.17
C GLY A 86 7.50 -14.87 -11.75
N ARG A 87 8.09 -15.64 -12.68
CA ARG A 87 7.41 -16.75 -13.35
C ARG A 87 7.12 -17.92 -12.40
N ARG A 88 7.97 -18.11 -11.41
CA ARG A 88 7.91 -19.25 -10.47
C ARG A 88 7.41 -18.83 -9.09
N THR A 89 7.85 -17.67 -8.59
CA THR A 89 7.45 -17.21 -7.25
C THR A 89 6.08 -16.54 -7.24
N SER A 90 5.68 -15.92 -8.37
CA SER A 90 4.43 -15.16 -8.46
C SER A 90 4.28 -14.15 -7.29
N THR A 91 5.37 -13.47 -6.97
CA THR A 91 5.45 -12.53 -5.84
C THR A 91 4.58 -11.31 -6.08
N LEU A 92 3.73 -11.01 -5.13
CA LEU A 92 2.82 -9.86 -5.20
C LEU A 92 3.55 -8.59 -4.80
N VAL A 93 3.44 -7.57 -5.64
CA VAL A 93 4.01 -6.24 -5.40
C VAL A 93 2.93 -5.19 -5.56
N ASN A 94 2.77 -4.34 -4.56
CA ASN A 94 1.84 -3.22 -4.57
C ASN A 94 2.59 -1.91 -4.75
N LEU A 95 2.17 -1.13 -5.76
CA LEU A 95 2.60 0.25 -5.96
C LEU A 95 1.51 1.18 -5.44
N MET A 96 1.79 1.90 -4.37
CA MET A 96 0.85 2.85 -3.79
C MET A 96 1.28 4.28 -4.07
N TYR A 97 0.32 5.14 -4.37
CA TYR A 97 0.54 6.56 -4.64
C TYR A 97 -0.70 7.40 -4.32
N MET A 98 -0.49 8.69 -4.11
CA MET A 98 -1.58 9.67 -3.96
C MET A 98 -1.89 10.31 -5.30
N GLU A 99 -3.10 10.11 -5.80
CA GLU A 99 -3.59 10.79 -7.01
C GLU A 99 -3.61 12.30 -6.81
N GLY A 100 -3.19 13.06 -7.81
CA GLY A 100 -3.10 14.52 -7.75
C GLY A 100 -1.83 15.09 -7.12
N ILE A 101 -1.05 14.27 -6.37
CA ILE A 101 0.20 14.73 -5.73
C ILE A 101 1.41 13.96 -6.27
N ALA A 102 1.24 12.67 -6.56
CA ALA A 102 2.35 11.81 -6.99
C ALA A 102 2.90 12.21 -8.36
N ARG A 103 4.20 12.04 -8.50
CA ARG A 103 4.88 12.20 -9.80
C ARG A 103 4.61 10.98 -10.67
N MET A 104 3.59 11.09 -11.52
CA MET A 104 3.17 9.97 -12.37
C MET A 104 4.24 9.49 -13.35
N GLU A 105 5.16 10.35 -13.75
CA GLU A 105 6.32 9.97 -14.58
C GLU A 105 7.18 8.91 -13.89
N VAL A 106 7.43 9.08 -12.59
CA VAL A 106 8.18 8.13 -11.77
C VAL A 106 7.40 6.82 -11.60
N PHE A 107 6.09 6.93 -11.36
CA PHE A 107 5.20 5.77 -11.26
C PHE A 107 5.22 4.90 -12.52
N GLU A 108 5.02 5.51 -13.69
CA GLU A 108 5.03 4.79 -14.96
C GLU A 108 6.42 4.19 -15.28
N GLU A 109 7.49 4.87 -14.89
CA GLU A 109 8.84 4.34 -15.06
C GLU A 109 9.08 3.10 -14.19
N ILE A 110 8.70 3.14 -12.91
CA ILE A 110 8.80 1.99 -12.01
C ILE A 110 7.97 0.83 -12.55
N LYS A 111 6.71 1.07 -12.88
CA LYS A 111 5.79 0.08 -13.42
C LYS A 111 6.34 -0.58 -14.69
N LYS A 112 6.89 0.21 -15.60
CA LYS A 112 7.51 -0.27 -16.84
C LYS A 112 8.73 -1.13 -16.57
N ARG A 113 9.56 -0.79 -15.56
CA ARG A 113 10.71 -1.59 -15.17
C ARG A 113 10.28 -2.92 -14.61
N LEU A 114 9.37 -2.92 -13.65
CA LEU A 114 8.83 -4.13 -13.05
C LEU A 114 8.25 -5.09 -14.11
N SER A 115 7.62 -4.57 -15.16
CA SER A 115 7.03 -5.36 -16.25
C SER A 115 8.07 -5.92 -17.24
N ARG A 116 9.29 -5.36 -17.29
CA ARG A 116 10.32 -5.78 -18.24
C ARG A 116 11.11 -7.01 -17.81
N PHE A 117 11.11 -7.30 -16.52
CA PHE A 117 11.92 -8.38 -16.00
C PHE A 117 11.21 -9.72 -16.11
N GLU A 118 11.65 -10.51 -17.07
CA GLU A 118 11.33 -11.95 -17.14
C GLU A 118 12.25 -12.73 -16.19
N ILE A 119 12.05 -12.55 -14.89
CA ILE A 119 12.80 -13.26 -13.85
C ILE A 119 12.00 -14.42 -13.31
N ASP A 120 12.70 -15.45 -12.83
CA ASP A 120 12.06 -16.61 -12.23
C ASP A 120 11.40 -16.29 -10.89
N GLY A 121 11.93 -15.33 -10.14
CA GLY A 121 11.34 -14.92 -8.86
C GLY A 121 11.96 -13.69 -8.23
N ILE A 122 11.18 -13.05 -7.37
CA ILE A 122 11.61 -12.04 -6.41
C ILE A 122 11.42 -12.61 -5.02
N LEU A 123 12.47 -12.56 -4.20
CA LEU A 123 12.47 -13.15 -2.87
C LEU A 123 12.29 -12.11 -1.77
N ASP A 124 12.72 -10.87 -2.01
CA ASP A 124 12.67 -9.78 -1.04
C ASP A 124 12.61 -8.39 -1.68
N SER A 125 12.44 -7.36 -0.86
CA SER A 125 12.40 -5.96 -1.27
C SER A 125 13.75 -5.44 -1.78
N GLY A 126 14.88 -5.99 -1.31
CA GLY A 126 16.21 -5.60 -1.78
C GLY A 126 16.44 -6.01 -3.24
N MET A 127 15.94 -7.16 -3.65
CA MET A 127 15.93 -7.57 -5.05
C MET A 127 15.10 -6.64 -5.92
N LEU A 128 13.92 -6.22 -5.39
CA LEU A 128 13.04 -5.29 -6.06
C LEU A 128 13.70 -3.91 -6.25
N GLU A 129 14.42 -3.44 -5.23
CA GLU A 129 15.20 -2.21 -5.29
C GLU A 129 16.23 -2.26 -6.43
N GLN A 130 17.06 -3.29 -6.46
CA GLN A 130 18.08 -3.47 -7.51
C GLN A 130 17.48 -3.50 -8.92
N LEU A 131 16.33 -4.14 -9.09
CA LEU A 131 15.65 -4.23 -10.38
C LEU A 131 15.04 -2.90 -10.84
N THR A 132 14.67 -2.03 -9.90
CA THR A 132 14.01 -0.76 -10.18
C THR A 132 14.94 0.44 -10.13
N GLU A 133 16.19 0.28 -9.67
CA GLU A 133 17.20 1.33 -9.68
C GLU A 133 17.44 1.90 -11.08
N ARG A 134 17.46 3.22 -11.18
CA ARG A 134 17.67 3.95 -12.44
C ARG A 134 19.15 4.04 -12.81
N HIS A 135 19.99 4.23 -11.81
CA HIS A 135 21.42 4.45 -11.94
C HIS A 135 22.18 3.46 -11.05
N TRP A 136 22.29 2.23 -11.52
CA TRP A 136 23.01 1.15 -10.81
C TRP A 136 24.49 1.47 -10.53
N GLU A 137 25.06 2.42 -11.28
CA GLU A 137 26.45 2.91 -11.10
C GLU A 137 26.55 3.99 -10.00
N SER A 138 25.41 4.48 -9.47
CA SER A 138 25.41 5.54 -8.47
C SER A 138 25.70 4.97 -7.08
N PRO A 139 26.66 5.54 -6.35
CA PRO A 139 26.90 5.14 -4.96
C PRO A 139 25.81 5.65 -4.00
N PHE A 140 24.87 6.45 -4.49
CA PHE A 140 23.78 7.01 -3.69
C PHE A 140 22.51 6.16 -3.84
N PRO A 141 21.87 5.73 -2.73
CA PRO A 141 20.64 4.98 -2.77
C PRO A 141 19.53 5.83 -3.40
N GLN A 142 18.76 5.21 -4.28
CA GLN A 142 17.63 5.85 -4.96
C GLN A 142 16.31 5.55 -4.25
N PHE A 143 16.31 4.57 -3.36
CA PHE A 143 15.19 4.16 -2.54
C PHE A 143 15.45 4.48 -1.07
N GLN A 144 14.38 4.71 -0.35
CA GLN A 144 14.39 4.78 1.09
C GLN A 144 13.55 3.62 1.61
N THR A 145 14.15 2.73 2.37
CA THR A 145 13.46 1.60 3.00
C THR A 145 12.95 1.99 4.38
N THR A 146 11.84 1.41 4.79
CA THR A 146 11.30 1.59 6.14
C THR A 146 10.41 0.43 6.53
N GLU A 147 10.52 -0.03 7.77
CA GLU A 147 9.62 -0.99 8.39
C GLU A 147 8.38 -0.32 8.99
N ARG A 148 8.27 1.01 8.90
CA ARG A 148 7.27 1.81 9.61
C ARG A 148 6.15 2.32 8.70
N PRO A 149 4.90 1.90 8.94
CA PRO A 149 3.75 2.39 8.18
C PRO A 149 3.52 3.91 8.25
N ASP A 150 3.86 4.56 9.37
CA ASP A 150 3.74 6.01 9.52
C ASP A 150 4.69 6.78 8.60
N ARG A 151 5.92 6.30 8.42
CA ARG A 151 6.88 6.87 7.46
C ARG A 151 6.44 6.68 6.02
N ALA A 152 5.90 5.50 5.69
CA ALA A 152 5.35 5.25 4.37
C ALA A 152 4.17 6.17 4.05
N VAL A 153 3.26 6.39 5.00
CA VAL A 153 2.16 7.35 4.87
C VAL A 153 2.67 8.78 4.67
N HIS A 154 3.68 9.21 5.43
CA HIS A 154 4.29 10.52 5.25
C HIS A 154 4.89 10.68 3.84
N ALA A 155 5.59 9.65 3.35
CA ALA A 155 6.14 9.65 1.99
C ALA A 155 5.05 9.77 0.91
N LEU A 156 3.91 9.07 1.08
CA LEU A 156 2.76 9.17 0.18
C LEU A 156 2.18 10.60 0.15
N LEU A 157 2.06 11.23 1.31
CA LEU A 157 1.57 12.62 1.41
C LEU A 157 2.53 13.64 0.79
N GLU A 158 3.82 13.32 0.71
CA GLU A 158 4.82 14.11 -0.01
C GLU A 158 4.85 13.83 -1.53
N GLY A 159 3.96 12.98 -2.03
CA GLY A 159 3.88 12.60 -3.45
C GLY A 159 4.91 11.56 -3.89
N ARG A 160 5.54 10.86 -2.96
CA ARG A 160 6.39 9.71 -3.26
C ARG A 160 5.54 8.48 -3.56
N ILE A 161 6.16 7.52 -4.21
CA ILE A 161 5.58 6.21 -4.49
C ILE A 161 6.10 5.21 -3.47
N VAL A 162 5.21 4.43 -2.90
CA VAL A 162 5.55 3.36 -1.97
C VAL A 162 5.41 2.02 -2.67
N LEU A 163 6.46 1.21 -2.60
CA LEU A 163 6.44 -0.18 -3.05
C LEU A 163 6.35 -1.08 -1.82
N LEU A 164 5.40 -1.99 -1.86
CA LEU A 164 5.27 -3.07 -0.88
C LEU A 164 5.49 -4.39 -1.61
N CYS A 165 6.34 -5.24 -1.06
CA CYS A 165 6.64 -6.56 -1.60
C CYS A 165 6.12 -7.62 -0.64
N ASP A 166 5.55 -8.70 -1.18
CA ASP A 166 5.19 -9.85 -0.36
C ASP A 166 6.47 -10.56 0.13
N HIS A 167 6.41 -11.15 1.30
CA HIS A 167 7.53 -11.81 1.99
C HIS A 167 8.66 -10.86 2.45
N SER A 168 8.38 -9.54 2.52
CA SER A 168 9.35 -8.57 3.04
C SER A 168 8.62 -7.43 3.77
N PRO A 169 9.02 -7.09 5.00
CA PRO A 169 8.44 -6.01 5.76
C PRO A 169 8.78 -4.63 5.19
#